data_902e90b7991ac7bac257656349f5b140
#
_entry.id   902e90b7991ac7bac257656349f5b140
#
_cell.length_a   1.000
_cell.length_b   1.000
_cell.length_c   1.000
_cell.angle_alpha   90.00
_cell.angle_beta   90.00
_cell.angle_gamma   90.00
#
_symmetry.space_group_name_H-M   'P 1'
#
loop_
_entity.id
_entity.type
_entity.pdbx_description
1 polymer ?
#
loop_
_entity_poly.entity_id
_entity_poly.type
_entity_poly.pdbx_seq_one_letter_code
_entity_poly.pdbx_strand_id
1 'polypeptide(L)'
;MKKISSRSVDNSPESKEILQTATKLFNGSKKVYIQGSTKDINVPVRKVLQTSSITSEGKQNNPPIFLYDTSGPYSDPDISIDIEKGLPKSRDKWLKNRKKAKPSSTQMSLAKEGIITEEMEYIAIRENQCLDENEKLKQGNYHLGENFGANLPKKITPEFVRDEIASGRAVIPANINHPEIEPMIIGRNFKIKVNANIGNSALSSSIHDEVEKLTWSTRWGADTVMDLSTGKNIHDTREWIVRNSPVPIGTVPIYQALEKVNGVAEDLNWDVFKETLIEQAEQGVDYFTIHAGVLLRYVPMTAERVTGIVSRGGSIMAKWCLAHHKENFLYTNFEEICKIMRDYDVTFSLGDGLRPGSIADANDEAQFSELKTLGELTKIAWDYDVQTMIEGPGHVPMQLIKENMDLQLQECYEAPFYTLGPLTTDIAPGYDHITSAIGAAMIGWYGCAMLCYVTPKEHLGLPNKEDVKEGLMAYKIAAHAGDLAKGLPSAQIRDNALSAARFDFRWEDQFNLGLDPERAKSYHDETLPKDCLLYTSPSPRDGCR
;
A
#
# COMPACT_ATOMS: atom_id res chain seq x y z
N MET A 1 8.67 27.17 -10.03
CA MET A 1 7.57 26.69 -10.90
C MET A 1 7.97 26.94 -12.35
N LYS A 2 8.63 25.97 -12.98
CA LYS A 2 8.78 25.96 -14.44
C LYS A 2 7.43 25.48 -15.01
N LYS A 3 6.87 26.26 -15.92
CA LYS A 3 5.69 25.84 -16.69
C LYS A 3 6.00 24.52 -17.36
N ILE A 4 5.17 23.49 -17.11
CA ILE A 4 5.11 22.28 -17.93
C ILE A 4 4.98 22.76 -19.36
N SER A 5 5.87 22.31 -20.25
CA SER A 5 5.88 22.74 -21.64
C SER A 5 4.52 22.43 -22.24
N SER A 6 3.83 23.49 -22.68
CA SER A 6 2.58 23.39 -23.42
C SER A 6 2.83 22.70 -24.75
N ARG A 7 2.86 21.38 -24.78
CA ARG A 7 2.47 20.63 -25.97
C ARG A 7 0.95 20.64 -25.96
N SER A 8 0.36 21.09 -27.05
CA SER A 8 -1.07 21.08 -27.30
C SER A 8 -1.62 19.69 -26.98
N VAL A 9 -2.34 19.59 -25.88
CA VAL A 9 -2.94 18.34 -25.49
C VAL A 9 -4.21 18.17 -26.29
N ASP A 10 -4.16 17.17 -27.11
CA ASP A 10 -5.32 16.58 -27.72
C ASP A 10 -6.22 16.05 -26.59
N ASN A 11 -7.52 16.32 -26.66
CA ASN A 11 -8.56 15.61 -25.93
C ASN A 11 -8.56 14.15 -26.44
N SER A 12 -7.47 13.42 -26.17
CA SER A 12 -7.23 12.13 -26.76
C SER A 12 -8.31 11.15 -26.31
N PRO A 13 -8.70 10.20 -27.15
CA PRO A 13 -9.57 9.10 -26.74
C PRO A 13 -9.07 8.39 -25.48
N GLU A 14 -7.74 8.30 -25.32
CA GLU A 14 -7.03 7.65 -24.22
C GLU A 14 -7.27 8.34 -22.87
N SER A 15 -7.13 9.67 -22.78
CA SER A 15 -7.43 10.42 -21.54
C SER A 15 -8.88 10.27 -21.10
N LYS A 16 -9.81 10.19 -22.05
CA LYS A 16 -11.23 9.95 -21.77
C LYS A 16 -11.50 8.53 -21.33
N GLU A 17 -10.79 7.56 -21.87
CA GLU A 17 -10.90 6.15 -21.49
C GLU A 17 -10.38 5.91 -20.07
N ILE A 18 -9.24 6.50 -19.70
CA ILE A 18 -8.71 6.47 -18.31
C ILE A 18 -9.77 7.00 -17.33
N LEU A 19 -10.34 8.17 -17.60
CA LEU A 19 -11.35 8.76 -16.73
C LEU A 19 -12.63 7.92 -16.68
N GLN A 20 -13.11 7.37 -17.80
CA GLN A 20 -14.27 6.48 -17.80
C GLN A 20 -14.04 5.22 -16.98
N THR A 21 -12.86 4.64 -17.08
CA THR A 21 -12.50 3.44 -16.31
C THR A 21 -12.36 3.75 -14.81
N ALA A 22 -11.71 4.87 -14.47
CA ALA A 22 -11.50 5.29 -13.10
C ALA A 22 -12.79 5.75 -12.40
N THR A 23 -13.64 6.47 -13.10
CA THR A 23 -14.87 7.09 -12.55
C THR A 23 -16.07 6.17 -12.53
N LYS A 24 -15.99 4.97 -13.10
CA LYS A 24 -17.07 4.01 -13.05
C LYS A 24 -17.33 3.59 -11.61
N LEU A 25 -18.36 4.16 -11.00
CA LEU A 25 -18.81 3.83 -9.65
C LEU A 25 -19.21 2.36 -9.55
N PHE A 26 -18.91 1.76 -8.42
CA PHE A 26 -19.50 0.47 -8.09
C PHE A 26 -21.01 0.65 -7.85
N ASN A 27 -21.84 -0.11 -8.53
CA ASN A 27 -23.29 -0.10 -8.35
C ASN A 27 -23.63 -0.32 -6.85
N GLY A 28 -24.73 0.31 -6.40
CA GLY A 28 -25.19 0.17 -5.01
C GLY A 28 -24.33 0.85 -3.94
N SER A 29 -23.31 1.62 -4.33
CA SER A 29 -22.48 2.38 -3.39
C SER A 29 -22.41 3.87 -3.75
N LYS A 30 -22.14 4.70 -2.73
CA LYS A 30 -21.94 6.15 -2.89
C LYS A 30 -20.72 6.57 -2.11
N LYS A 31 -19.95 7.52 -2.65
CA LYS A 31 -18.94 8.25 -1.90
C LYS A 31 -19.64 9.25 -0.99
N VAL A 32 -19.29 9.27 0.28
CA VAL A 32 -19.76 10.26 1.27
C VAL A 32 -18.56 10.76 2.05
N TYR A 33 -18.66 11.97 2.59
CA TYR A 33 -17.58 12.60 3.33
C TYR A 33 -17.94 12.73 4.81
N ILE A 34 -16.99 12.38 5.68
CA ILE A 34 -17.09 12.58 7.11
C ILE A 34 -16.28 13.82 7.45
N GLN A 35 -16.92 14.81 8.03
CA GLN A 35 -16.27 16.06 8.42
C GLN A 35 -15.51 15.86 9.74
N GLY A 36 -14.26 16.34 9.79
CA GLY A 36 -13.45 16.43 10.99
C GLY A 36 -13.76 17.66 11.83
N SER A 37 -12.83 18.03 12.72
CA SER A 37 -12.93 19.19 13.62
C SER A 37 -13.02 20.52 12.88
N THR A 38 -12.44 20.60 11.68
CA THR A 38 -12.49 21.76 10.81
C THR A 38 -13.13 21.43 9.46
N LYS A 39 -13.64 22.47 8.77
CA LYS A 39 -14.25 22.31 7.43
C LYS A 39 -13.28 21.82 6.36
N ASP A 40 -11.99 21.93 6.60
CA ASP A 40 -10.96 21.53 5.64
C ASP A 40 -10.62 20.03 5.75
N ILE A 41 -11.06 19.35 6.84
CA ILE A 41 -10.88 17.91 7.04
C ILE A 41 -12.17 17.22 6.61
N ASN A 42 -12.17 16.68 5.39
CA ASN A 42 -13.28 15.92 4.84
C ASN A 42 -12.77 14.55 4.37
N VAL A 43 -13.17 13.51 5.07
CA VAL A 43 -12.64 12.15 4.85
C VAL A 43 -13.64 11.33 4.03
N PRO A 44 -13.28 10.91 2.81
CA PRO A 44 -14.15 10.10 1.99
C PRO A 44 -14.25 8.67 2.52
N VAL A 45 -15.46 8.13 2.48
CA VAL A 45 -15.75 6.71 2.71
C VAL A 45 -16.76 6.23 1.68
N ARG A 46 -16.70 4.95 1.34
CA ARG A 46 -17.67 4.33 0.45
C ARG A 46 -18.86 3.78 1.25
N LYS A 47 -20.03 4.39 1.08
CA LYS A 47 -21.28 3.95 1.70
C LYS A 47 -21.97 2.95 0.78
N VAL A 48 -22.08 1.69 1.20
CA VAL A 48 -22.82 0.63 0.51
C VAL A 48 -24.23 0.54 1.08
N LEU A 49 -25.22 0.74 0.22
CA LEU A 49 -26.62 0.62 0.59
C LEU A 49 -27.03 -0.86 0.56
N GLN A 50 -27.92 -1.24 1.49
CA GLN A 50 -28.48 -2.58 1.55
C GLN A 50 -29.99 -2.56 1.32
N THR A 51 -30.52 -3.58 0.67
CA THR A 51 -31.97 -3.80 0.54
C THR A 51 -32.54 -4.35 1.84
N SER A 52 -33.85 -4.22 2.03
CA SER A 52 -34.52 -4.70 3.23
C SER A 52 -34.62 -6.23 3.21
N SER A 53 -34.49 -6.87 4.37
CA SER A 53 -34.80 -8.28 4.60
C SER A 53 -36.30 -8.48 4.80
N ILE A 54 -36.82 -9.64 4.39
CA ILE A 54 -38.19 -10.08 4.67
C ILE A 54 -38.11 -11.12 5.79
N THR A 55 -38.62 -10.79 6.95
CA THR A 55 -38.65 -11.68 8.13
C THR A 55 -40.10 -12.11 8.45
N SER A 56 -40.28 -13.03 9.38
CA SER A 56 -41.59 -13.42 9.90
C SER A 56 -42.38 -12.27 10.51
N GLU A 57 -41.67 -11.22 10.96
CA GLU A 57 -42.24 -10.01 11.58
C GLU A 57 -42.50 -8.90 10.55
N GLY A 58 -42.19 -9.14 9.27
CA GLY A 58 -42.37 -8.18 8.18
C GLY A 58 -41.05 -7.68 7.55
N LYS A 59 -41.16 -6.56 6.86
CA LYS A 59 -40.02 -5.93 6.16
C LYS A 59 -39.11 -5.19 7.16
N GLN A 60 -37.85 -5.61 7.27
CA GLN A 60 -36.83 -4.98 8.11
C GLN A 60 -35.79 -4.28 7.24
N ASN A 61 -35.51 -3.01 7.53
CA ASN A 61 -34.49 -2.25 6.83
C ASN A 61 -33.10 -2.63 7.31
N ASN A 62 -32.20 -2.94 6.37
CA ASN A 62 -30.79 -3.17 6.64
C ASN A 62 -30.02 -1.84 6.55
N PRO A 63 -29.24 -1.47 7.56
CA PRO A 63 -28.49 -0.23 7.55
C PRO A 63 -27.31 -0.30 6.57
N PRO A 64 -26.82 0.85 6.08
CA PRO A 64 -25.70 0.89 5.15
C PRO A 64 -24.39 0.47 5.84
N ILE A 65 -23.46 -0.07 5.06
CA ILE A 65 -22.08 -0.36 5.50
C ILE A 65 -21.14 0.72 4.95
N PHE A 66 -20.22 1.18 5.80
CA PHE A 66 -19.20 2.14 5.41
C PHE A 66 -17.86 1.42 5.23
N LEU A 67 -17.23 1.61 4.07
CA LEU A 67 -16.00 0.93 3.68
C LEU A 67 -14.88 1.93 3.46
N TYR A 68 -13.66 1.50 3.75
CA TYR A 68 -12.43 2.22 3.42
C TYR A 68 -12.34 2.43 1.90
N ASP A 69 -11.99 3.64 1.49
CA ASP A 69 -11.93 4.03 0.08
C ASP A 69 -10.55 4.56 -0.28
N THR A 70 -9.97 4.04 -1.35
CA THR A 70 -8.66 4.42 -1.89
C THR A 70 -8.74 5.11 -3.24
N SER A 71 -9.95 5.17 -3.82
CA SER A 71 -10.15 5.67 -5.18
C SER A 71 -9.99 7.19 -5.33
N GLY A 72 -9.87 7.90 -4.22
CA GLY A 72 -9.72 9.36 -4.25
C GLY A 72 -10.85 10.07 -4.98
N PRO A 73 -10.59 11.23 -5.59
CA PRO A 73 -11.59 11.99 -6.34
C PRO A 73 -12.16 11.26 -7.56
N TYR A 74 -11.47 10.22 -8.06
CA TYR A 74 -11.90 9.49 -9.27
C TYR A 74 -13.27 8.84 -9.16
N SER A 75 -13.72 8.48 -7.99
CA SER A 75 -15.05 7.90 -7.76
C SER A 75 -16.07 8.91 -7.21
N ASP A 76 -15.76 10.19 -7.25
CA ASP A 76 -16.68 11.27 -6.86
C ASP A 76 -17.37 11.88 -8.08
N PRO A 77 -18.69 11.70 -8.25
CA PRO A 77 -19.41 12.22 -9.42
C PRO A 77 -19.50 13.75 -9.46
N ASP A 78 -19.27 14.42 -8.33
CA ASP A 78 -19.35 15.88 -8.21
C ASP A 78 -18.02 16.58 -8.53
N ILE A 79 -16.92 15.80 -8.68
CA ILE A 79 -15.59 16.31 -8.99
C ILE A 79 -15.24 16.04 -10.46
N SER A 80 -14.95 17.10 -11.21
CA SER A 80 -14.39 16.98 -12.55
C SER A 80 -12.87 16.90 -12.48
N ILE A 81 -12.30 15.84 -13.02
CA ILE A 81 -10.85 15.60 -13.04
C ILE A 81 -10.30 15.91 -14.43
N ASP A 82 -9.19 16.64 -14.42
CA ASP A 82 -8.36 16.91 -15.59
C ASP A 82 -6.96 16.35 -15.26
N ILE A 83 -6.62 15.22 -15.82
CA ILE A 83 -5.36 14.52 -15.51
C ILE A 83 -4.12 15.34 -15.85
N GLU A 84 -4.23 16.34 -16.72
CA GLU A 84 -3.14 17.25 -17.08
C GLU A 84 -2.88 18.30 -16.00
N LYS A 85 -3.91 18.66 -15.24
CA LYS A 85 -3.80 19.60 -14.12
C LYS A 85 -3.52 18.90 -12.80
N GLY A 86 -3.71 17.57 -12.78
CA GLY A 86 -3.63 16.77 -11.58
C GLY A 86 -4.85 16.88 -10.68
N LEU A 87 -4.82 16.15 -9.57
CA LEU A 87 -5.90 16.10 -8.59
C LEU A 87 -6.01 17.39 -7.76
N PRO A 88 -7.17 17.61 -7.11
CA PRO A 88 -7.33 18.67 -6.12
C PRO A 88 -6.31 18.56 -4.98
N LYS A 89 -5.71 19.69 -4.61
CA LYS A 89 -4.66 19.78 -3.57
C LYS A 89 -5.28 19.88 -2.18
N SER A 90 -5.78 18.77 -1.67
CA SER A 90 -6.53 18.70 -0.41
C SER A 90 -5.72 19.17 0.81
N ARG A 91 -4.39 18.91 0.82
CA ARG A 91 -3.47 19.25 1.91
C ARG A 91 -2.79 20.63 1.79
N ASP A 92 -2.96 21.36 0.70
CA ASP A 92 -2.21 22.60 0.42
C ASP A 92 -2.32 23.65 1.56
N LYS A 93 -3.53 23.80 2.14
CA LYS A 93 -3.75 24.71 3.26
C LYS A 93 -3.05 24.26 4.54
N TRP A 94 -3.10 22.97 4.86
CA TRP A 94 -2.44 22.39 6.04
C TRP A 94 -0.93 22.56 5.95
N LEU A 95 -0.35 22.25 4.80
CA LEU A 95 1.08 22.37 4.53
C LEU A 95 1.56 23.83 4.61
N LYS A 96 0.80 24.78 4.07
CA LYS A 96 1.10 26.22 4.19
C LYS A 96 1.06 26.70 5.64
N ASN A 97 0.09 26.25 6.43
CA ASN A 97 -0.01 26.57 7.83
C ASN A 97 1.16 25.98 8.63
N ARG A 98 1.48 24.71 8.40
CA ARG A 98 2.61 24.01 9.02
C ARG A 98 3.93 24.71 8.71
N LYS A 99 4.20 25.04 7.45
CA LYS A 99 5.42 25.74 7.02
C LYS A 99 5.59 27.11 7.69
N LYS A 100 4.49 27.82 7.96
CA LYS A 100 4.52 29.11 8.69
C LYS A 100 4.80 28.93 10.17
N ALA A 101 4.21 27.93 10.81
CA ALA A 101 4.32 27.69 12.24
C ALA A 101 5.64 27.04 12.63
N LYS A 102 6.06 26.02 11.87
CA LYS A 102 7.25 25.20 12.12
C LYS A 102 7.91 24.77 10.79
N PRO A 103 8.79 25.60 10.22
CA PRO A 103 9.56 25.23 9.03
C PRO A 103 10.36 23.95 9.27
N SER A 104 10.44 23.09 8.24
CA SER A 104 11.19 21.81 8.27
C SER A 104 10.75 20.80 9.33
N SER A 105 9.50 20.86 9.82
CA SER A 105 8.94 19.85 10.70
C SER A 105 8.42 18.64 9.92
N THR A 106 8.67 17.45 10.44
CA THR A 106 8.12 16.18 9.94
C THR A 106 6.90 15.74 10.77
N GLN A 107 6.13 14.78 10.27
CA GLN A 107 5.05 14.17 11.06
C GLN A 107 5.60 13.59 12.37
N MET A 108 6.79 12.96 12.34
CA MET A 108 7.42 12.38 13.52
C MET A 108 7.87 13.45 14.53
N SER A 109 8.52 14.54 14.07
CA SER A 109 8.94 15.62 14.97
C SER A 109 7.75 16.27 15.68
N LEU A 110 6.67 16.53 14.95
CA LEU A 110 5.43 17.09 15.50
C LEU A 110 4.78 16.13 16.50
N ALA A 111 4.74 14.85 16.18
CA ALA A 111 4.21 13.81 17.07
C ALA A 111 5.01 13.70 18.38
N LYS A 112 6.35 13.72 18.31
CA LYS A 112 7.24 13.73 19.49
C LYS A 112 7.06 14.97 20.36
N GLU A 113 6.67 16.10 19.78
CA GLU A 113 6.30 17.32 20.51
C GLU A 113 4.87 17.31 21.08
N GLY A 114 4.12 16.22 20.88
CA GLY A 114 2.74 16.09 21.33
C GLY A 114 1.71 16.81 20.45
N ILE A 115 2.10 17.25 19.25
CA ILE A 115 1.23 17.99 18.32
C ILE A 115 0.46 16.99 17.45
N ILE A 116 -0.85 17.19 17.36
CA ILE A 116 -1.74 16.47 16.46
C ILE A 116 -1.88 17.29 15.18
N THR A 117 -1.53 16.68 14.04
CA THR A 117 -1.68 17.30 12.72
C THR A 117 -3.05 17.02 12.11
N GLU A 118 -3.43 17.78 11.09
CA GLU A 118 -4.65 17.53 10.33
C GLU A 118 -4.63 16.14 9.67
N GLU A 119 -3.46 15.67 9.25
CA GLU A 119 -3.28 14.32 8.71
C GLU A 119 -3.57 13.25 9.76
N MET A 120 -3.18 13.42 11.01
CA MET A 120 -3.44 12.46 12.09
C MET A 120 -4.93 12.37 12.42
N GLU A 121 -5.65 13.50 12.44
CA GLU A 121 -7.10 13.53 12.60
C GLU A 121 -7.81 12.87 11.41
N TYR A 122 -7.40 13.21 10.19
CA TYR A 122 -7.93 12.61 8.96
C TYR A 122 -7.82 11.08 9.00
N ILE A 123 -6.66 10.57 9.38
CA ILE A 123 -6.37 9.13 9.50
C ILE A 123 -7.27 8.48 10.56
N ALA A 124 -7.43 9.09 11.73
CA ALA A 124 -8.28 8.55 12.79
C ALA A 124 -9.72 8.37 12.31
N ILE A 125 -10.26 9.35 11.56
CA ILE A 125 -11.59 9.27 10.97
C ILE A 125 -11.64 8.16 9.91
N ARG A 126 -10.62 8.10 9.04
CA ARG A 126 -10.55 7.13 7.92
C ARG A 126 -10.47 5.69 8.41
N GLU A 127 -9.62 5.39 9.40
CA GLU A 127 -9.45 4.05 9.96
C GLU A 127 -10.71 3.53 10.68
N ASN A 128 -11.44 4.41 11.33
CA ASN A 128 -12.69 4.06 12.02
C ASN A 128 -13.85 3.73 11.06
N GLN A 129 -13.85 4.20 9.81
CA GLN A 129 -14.86 3.88 8.79
C GLN A 129 -16.30 3.99 9.31
N CYS A 130 -16.64 5.07 10.02
CA CYS A 130 -17.95 5.21 10.71
C CYS A 130 -18.26 4.03 11.64
N LEU A 131 -17.30 3.56 12.41
CA LEU A 131 -17.46 2.38 13.28
C LEU A 131 -18.69 2.51 14.21
N ASP A 132 -18.96 3.69 14.74
CA ASP A 132 -20.13 3.95 15.60
C ASP A 132 -21.46 3.67 14.87
N GLU A 133 -21.54 3.93 13.56
CA GLU A 133 -22.71 3.60 12.74
C GLU A 133 -22.73 2.10 12.40
N ASN A 134 -21.57 1.54 12.11
CA ASN A 134 -21.42 0.12 11.81
C ASN A 134 -21.65 -0.75 13.05
N GLU A 135 -21.32 -0.28 14.28
CA GLU A 135 -21.56 -1.02 15.52
C GLU A 135 -23.05 -1.24 15.82
N LYS A 136 -23.93 -0.36 15.32
CA LYS A 136 -25.38 -0.58 15.39
C LYS A 136 -25.82 -1.82 14.61
N LEU A 137 -24.93 -2.37 13.80
CA LEU A 137 -25.12 -3.51 12.90
C LEU A 137 -24.68 -4.84 13.51
N LYS A 138 -24.30 -4.89 14.78
CA LYS A 138 -23.83 -6.12 15.42
C LYS A 138 -24.88 -7.22 15.34
N GLN A 139 -24.88 -7.92 14.21
CA GLN A 139 -25.62 -9.15 14.00
C GLN A 139 -24.66 -10.33 14.12
N GLY A 140 -25.00 -11.27 14.95
CA GLY A 140 -24.24 -12.51 15.11
C GLY A 140 -23.10 -12.45 16.13
N ASN A 141 -22.33 -13.53 16.19
CA ASN A 141 -21.19 -13.67 17.08
C ASN A 141 -19.97 -12.95 16.50
N TYR A 142 -19.23 -12.27 17.37
CA TYR A 142 -17.93 -11.71 17.04
C TYR A 142 -16.84 -12.59 17.64
N HIS A 143 -15.90 -13.01 16.82
CA HIS A 143 -14.77 -13.78 17.29
C HIS A 143 -13.70 -12.82 17.82
N LEU A 144 -13.14 -13.16 18.98
CA LEU A 144 -11.93 -12.51 19.47
C LEU A 144 -10.78 -12.99 18.58
N GLY A 145 -10.03 -12.03 18.02
CA GLY A 145 -8.82 -12.35 17.27
C GLY A 145 -7.64 -12.67 18.20
N GLU A 146 -6.58 -13.20 17.61
CA GLU A 146 -5.25 -13.29 18.23
C GLU A 146 -4.36 -12.21 17.62
N ASN A 147 -3.93 -11.23 18.41
CA ASN A 147 -3.26 -10.03 17.90
C ASN A 147 -1.73 -10.05 18.07
N PHE A 148 -1.17 -11.11 18.65
CA PHE A 148 0.27 -11.27 18.89
C PHE A 148 0.95 -10.03 19.51
N GLY A 149 0.24 -9.33 20.42
CA GLY A 149 0.74 -8.13 21.09
C GLY A 149 0.51 -6.82 20.35
N ALA A 150 -0.25 -6.80 19.24
CA ALA A 150 -0.71 -5.55 18.65
C ALA A 150 -1.73 -4.86 19.57
N ASN A 151 -1.66 -3.53 19.66
CA ASN A 151 -2.61 -2.72 20.41
C ASN A 151 -3.75 -2.27 19.47
N LEU A 152 -4.89 -2.94 19.53
CA LEU A 152 -6.04 -2.65 18.69
C LEU A 152 -7.15 -1.97 19.51
N PRO A 153 -7.18 -0.62 19.57
CA PRO A 153 -8.23 0.09 20.31
C PRO A 153 -9.57 -0.12 19.62
N LYS A 154 -10.66 -0.07 20.40
CA LYS A 154 -12.02 -0.12 19.85
C LYS A 154 -12.29 1.03 18.89
N LYS A 155 -11.69 2.20 19.16
CA LYS A 155 -11.76 3.40 18.32
C LYS A 155 -10.40 4.06 18.26
N ILE A 156 -9.95 4.34 17.07
CA ILE A 156 -8.70 5.06 16.80
C ILE A 156 -8.98 6.55 17.00
N THR A 157 -8.15 7.19 17.85
CA THR A 157 -8.21 8.64 18.10
C THR A 157 -7.01 9.34 17.46
N PRO A 158 -7.08 10.65 17.21
CA PRO A 158 -5.92 11.40 16.72
C PRO A 158 -4.69 11.31 17.65
N GLU A 159 -4.92 11.24 18.97
CA GLU A 159 -3.87 11.04 19.97
C GLU A 159 -3.20 9.68 19.82
N PHE A 160 -3.97 8.62 19.57
CA PHE A 160 -3.45 7.29 19.32
C PHE A 160 -2.57 7.29 18.06
N VAL A 161 -3.01 7.93 16.97
CA VAL A 161 -2.23 8.07 15.74
C VAL A 161 -0.92 8.81 16.03
N ARG A 162 -0.97 9.94 16.74
CA ARG A 162 0.21 10.71 17.15
C ARG A 162 1.20 9.83 17.96
N ASP A 163 0.72 9.10 18.94
CA ASP A 163 1.57 8.30 19.84
C ASP A 163 2.25 7.14 19.10
N GLU A 164 1.57 6.53 18.13
CA GLU A 164 2.14 5.51 17.26
C GLU A 164 3.22 6.07 16.33
N ILE A 165 3.03 7.29 15.79
CA ILE A 165 4.05 7.98 14.98
C ILE A 165 5.23 8.41 15.85
N ALA A 166 4.99 8.99 17.03
CA ALA A 166 6.03 9.44 17.95
C ALA A 166 6.95 8.29 18.40
N SER A 167 6.39 7.09 18.55
CA SER A 167 7.13 5.88 18.96
C SER A 167 7.81 5.14 17.79
N GLY A 168 7.55 5.56 16.53
CA GLY A 168 8.09 4.92 15.34
C GLY A 168 7.35 3.64 14.91
N ARG A 169 6.26 3.25 15.60
CA ARG A 169 5.47 2.03 15.28
C ARG A 169 4.51 2.20 14.12
N ALA A 170 4.33 3.43 13.64
CA ALA A 170 3.56 3.72 12.44
C ALA A 170 4.18 4.85 11.64
N VAL A 171 3.84 4.94 10.34
CA VAL A 171 4.29 6.00 9.45
C VAL A 171 3.13 6.57 8.65
N ILE A 172 3.19 7.88 8.39
CA ILE A 172 2.32 8.62 7.47
C ILE A 172 3.19 9.04 6.28
N PRO A 173 3.28 8.26 5.20
CA PRO A 173 4.04 8.66 4.03
C PRO A 173 3.32 9.79 3.30
N ALA A 174 3.80 11.03 3.46
CA ALA A 174 3.09 12.22 3.03
C ALA A 174 4.04 13.41 2.79
N ASN A 175 4.79 13.35 1.67
CA ASN A 175 5.70 14.41 1.26
C ASN A 175 5.01 15.79 1.25
N ILE A 176 5.73 16.82 1.68
CA ILE A 176 5.24 18.21 1.66
C ILE A 176 4.96 18.75 0.26
N ASN A 177 5.54 18.12 -0.77
CA ASN A 177 5.35 18.47 -2.19
C ASN A 177 4.31 17.59 -2.90
N HIS A 178 3.57 16.75 -2.15
CA HIS A 178 2.45 15.95 -2.66
C HIS A 178 1.14 16.33 -1.96
N PRO A 179 0.61 17.53 -2.20
CA PRO A 179 -0.60 18.01 -1.54
C PRO A 179 -1.89 17.32 -2.02
N GLU A 180 -1.85 16.53 -3.07
CA GLU A 180 -2.98 15.86 -3.68
C GLU A 180 -3.42 14.60 -2.92
N ILE A 181 -2.54 13.98 -2.11
CA ILE A 181 -2.86 12.72 -1.43
C ILE A 181 -3.94 12.85 -0.37
N GLU A 182 -4.67 11.78 -0.20
CA GLU A 182 -5.53 11.51 0.95
C GLU A 182 -4.69 10.78 2.02
N PRO A 183 -4.41 11.39 3.19
CA PRO A 183 -3.53 10.80 4.20
C PRO A 183 -3.94 9.39 4.63
N MET A 184 -2.94 8.54 4.82
CA MET A 184 -3.10 7.17 5.30
C MET A 184 -1.96 6.80 6.25
N ILE A 185 -2.13 5.71 6.98
CA ILE A 185 -1.16 5.22 7.96
C ILE A 185 -0.77 3.78 7.67
N ILE A 186 0.50 3.45 7.90
CA ILE A 186 1.05 2.10 7.84
C ILE A 186 1.58 1.76 9.23
N GLY A 187 1.02 0.73 9.87
CA GLY A 187 1.41 0.29 11.21
C GLY A 187 0.65 -0.96 11.63
N ARG A 188 1.27 -1.83 12.45
CA ARG A 188 0.67 -3.11 12.87
C ARG A 188 -0.63 -2.95 13.66
N ASN A 189 -0.81 -1.80 14.30
CA ASN A 189 -1.98 -1.47 15.13
C ASN A 189 -3.16 -0.90 14.33
N PHE A 190 -3.05 -0.86 13.00
CA PHE A 190 -4.06 -0.37 12.05
C PHE A 190 -4.46 -1.47 11.06
N LYS A 191 -5.33 -1.14 10.10
CA LYS A 191 -5.64 -2.03 8.99
C LYS A 191 -4.37 -2.38 8.22
N ILE A 192 -4.26 -3.62 7.79
CA ILE A 192 -3.20 -4.05 6.87
C ILE A 192 -3.39 -3.33 5.53
N LYS A 193 -2.33 -2.69 5.06
CA LYS A 193 -2.31 -1.95 3.80
C LYS A 193 -1.75 -2.80 2.66
N VAL A 194 -2.14 -2.45 1.44
CA VAL A 194 -1.67 -3.13 0.23
C VAL A 194 -1.03 -2.11 -0.71
N ASN A 195 0.21 -2.39 -1.11
CA ASN A 195 0.92 -1.64 -2.14
C ASN A 195 0.78 -2.34 -3.50
N ALA A 196 0.54 -1.55 -4.55
CA ALA A 196 0.67 -2.00 -5.93
C ALA A 196 1.94 -1.43 -6.57
N ASN A 197 2.59 -2.22 -7.41
CA ASN A 197 3.73 -1.79 -8.21
C ASN A 197 3.25 -1.48 -9.63
N ILE A 198 3.61 -0.31 -10.12
CA ILE A 198 3.47 0.08 -11.52
C ILE A 198 4.84 0.50 -12.06
N GLY A 199 4.96 0.71 -13.33
CA GLY A 199 6.19 1.24 -13.90
C GLY A 199 6.37 0.85 -15.34
N ASN A 200 7.03 1.76 -16.05
CA ASN A 200 7.37 1.66 -17.45
C ASN A 200 8.71 0.96 -17.59
N SER A 201 8.81 -0.01 -18.52
CA SER A 201 10.10 -0.47 -19.02
C SER A 201 10.44 0.31 -20.30
N ALA A 202 11.73 0.44 -20.61
CA ALA A 202 12.25 1.17 -21.78
C ALA A 202 11.62 0.77 -23.14
N LEU A 203 10.75 -0.23 -23.15
CA LEU A 203 10.25 -0.89 -24.35
C LEU A 203 8.74 -0.78 -24.61
N SER A 204 7.87 -0.36 -23.66
CA SER A 204 6.46 -0.73 -23.85
C SER A 204 5.33 0.12 -23.30
N SER A 205 5.51 1.22 -22.55
CA SER A 205 4.34 1.96 -22.08
C SER A 205 4.45 3.48 -22.22
N SER A 206 3.31 4.13 -22.44
CA SER A 206 3.16 5.58 -22.46
C SER A 206 2.94 6.14 -21.05
N ILE A 207 3.09 7.45 -20.87
CA ILE A 207 2.71 8.15 -19.63
C ILE A 207 1.23 7.89 -19.28
N HIS A 208 0.35 7.88 -20.28
CA HIS A 208 -1.08 7.63 -20.10
C HIS A 208 -1.34 6.21 -19.56
N ASP A 209 -0.62 5.21 -20.06
CA ASP A 209 -0.75 3.84 -19.56
C ASP A 209 -0.38 3.73 -18.08
N GLU A 210 0.65 4.47 -17.63
CA GLU A 210 1.05 4.46 -16.22
C GLU A 210 0.01 5.18 -15.32
N VAL A 211 -0.58 6.29 -15.78
CA VAL A 211 -1.69 6.95 -15.08
C VAL A 211 -2.93 6.04 -15.06
N GLU A 212 -3.20 5.30 -16.13
CA GLU A 212 -4.29 4.32 -16.15
C GLU A 212 -4.05 3.19 -15.13
N LYS A 213 -2.85 2.62 -15.07
CA LYS A 213 -2.51 1.60 -14.08
C LYS A 213 -2.63 2.13 -12.64
N LEU A 214 -2.21 3.38 -12.40
CA LEU A 214 -2.37 4.05 -11.13
C LEU A 214 -3.85 4.14 -10.72
N THR A 215 -4.70 4.72 -11.58
CA THR A 215 -6.12 4.90 -11.31
C THR A 215 -6.86 3.57 -11.15
N TRP A 216 -6.47 2.58 -11.95
CA TRP A 216 -6.96 1.21 -11.84
C TRP A 216 -6.56 0.57 -10.51
N SER A 217 -5.30 0.72 -10.09
CA SER A 217 -4.82 0.19 -8.82
C SER A 217 -5.56 0.78 -7.63
N THR A 218 -5.74 2.11 -7.59
CA THR A 218 -6.46 2.79 -6.51
C THR A 218 -7.95 2.43 -6.48
N ARG A 219 -8.58 2.26 -7.66
CA ARG A 219 -9.95 1.75 -7.75
C ARG A 219 -10.11 0.39 -7.08
N TRP A 220 -9.16 -0.53 -7.27
CA TRP A 220 -9.22 -1.88 -6.73
C TRP A 220 -8.63 -2.01 -5.33
N GLY A 221 -8.26 -0.89 -4.70
CA GLY A 221 -7.97 -0.84 -3.28
C GLY A 221 -6.49 -0.80 -2.91
N ALA A 222 -5.61 -0.41 -3.85
CA ALA A 222 -4.22 -0.12 -3.49
C ALA A 222 -4.19 1.07 -2.52
N ASP A 223 -3.55 0.88 -1.38
CA ASP A 223 -3.38 1.90 -0.33
C ASP A 223 -2.17 2.79 -0.61
N THR A 224 -1.16 2.26 -1.30
CA THR A 224 0.00 2.97 -1.86
C THR A 224 0.32 2.41 -3.23
N VAL A 225 1.10 3.16 -4.01
CA VAL A 225 1.61 2.70 -5.31
C VAL A 225 3.10 2.99 -5.40
N MET A 226 3.90 1.99 -5.81
CA MET A 226 5.31 2.20 -6.15
C MET A 226 5.47 2.38 -7.66
N ASP A 227 6.14 3.46 -8.04
CA ASP A 227 6.61 3.68 -9.40
C ASP A 227 8.01 3.07 -9.57
N LEU A 228 8.07 1.95 -10.26
CA LEU A 228 9.30 1.22 -10.58
C LEU A 228 9.78 1.51 -12.02
N SER A 229 9.38 2.64 -12.60
CA SER A 229 9.73 3.04 -13.95
C SER A 229 11.24 3.07 -14.17
N THR A 230 11.65 2.62 -15.35
CA THR A 230 13.02 2.68 -15.85
C THR A 230 13.03 3.25 -17.27
N GLY A 231 14.12 3.89 -17.70
CA GLY A 231 14.25 4.44 -19.03
C GLY A 231 14.28 5.98 -19.08
N LYS A 232 14.34 6.53 -20.29
CA LYS A 232 14.70 7.96 -20.50
C LYS A 232 13.68 8.99 -20.01
N ASN A 233 12.41 8.61 -19.81
CA ASN A 233 11.32 9.52 -19.46
C ASN A 233 10.85 9.34 -18.00
N ILE A 234 11.70 8.79 -17.13
CA ILE A 234 11.33 8.51 -15.72
C ILE A 234 10.81 9.77 -15.02
N HIS A 235 11.47 10.91 -15.21
CA HIS A 235 11.11 12.17 -14.57
C HIS A 235 9.68 12.62 -14.91
N ASP A 236 9.38 12.69 -16.21
CA ASP A 236 8.06 13.15 -16.67
C ASP A 236 6.95 12.16 -16.28
N THR A 237 7.22 10.86 -16.43
CA THR A 237 6.26 9.79 -16.04
C THR A 237 5.91 9.90 -14.56
N ARG A 238 6.91 10.05 -13.69
CA ARG A 238 6.70 10.18 -12.25
C ARG A 238 5.95 11.45 -11.88
N GLU A 239 6.25 12.59 -12.53
CA GLU A 239 5.50 13.83 -12.28
C GLU A 239 4.01 13.64 -12.55
N TRP A 240 3.65 12.97 -13.65
CA TRP A 240 2.25 12.64 -13.96
C TRP A 240 1.64 11.69 -12.93
N ILE A 241 2.37 10.65 -12.52
CA ILE A 241 1.91 9.69 -11.52
C ILE A 241 1.63 10.42 -10.20
N VAL A 242 2.59 11.21 -9.70
CA VAL A 242 2.46 11.91 -8.41
C VAL A 242 1.29 12.91 -8.45
N ARG A 243 1.20 13.76 -9.49
CA ARG A 243 0.11 14.75 -9.58
C ARG A 243 -1.28 14.13 -9.71
N ASN A 244 -1.38 12.90 -10.17
CA ASN A 244 -2.65 12.19 -10.38
C ASN A 244 -2.92 11.11 -9.33
N SER A 245 -2.10 11.01 -8.28
CA SER A 245 -2.27 10.01 -7.24
C SER A 245 -3.02 10.54 -6.02
N PRO A 246 -4.12 9.89 -5.61
CA PRO A 246 -4.77 10.15 -4.33
C PRO A 246 -4.12 9.37 -3.17
N VAL A 247 -3.17 8.48 -3.46
CA VAL A 247 -2.48 7.65 -2.48
C VAL A 247 -0.98 7.92 -2.50
N PRO A 248 -0.23 7.62 -1.42
CA PRO A 248 1.21 7.80 -1.40
C PRO A 248 1.93 7.06 -2.53
N ILE A 249 2.94 7.71 -3.11
CA ILE A 249 3.81 7.17 -4.15
C ILE A 249 5.18 6.84 -3.56
N GLY A 250 5.62 5.60 -3.78
CA GLY A 250 6.97 5.15 -3.47
C GLY A 250 7.83 4.99 -4.71
N THR A 251 9.14 5.07 -4.54
CA THR A 251 10.12 4.81 -5.60
C THR A 251 11.36 4.10 -5.07
N VAL A 252 12.18 3.62 -6.00
CA VAL A 252 13.52 3.08 -5.73
C VAL A 252 14.56 3.98 -6.40
N PRO A 253 15.07 5.03 -5.73
CA PRO A 253 15.89 6.08 -6.36
C PRO A 253 17.13 5.56 -7.08
N ILE A 254 17.72 4.45 -6.62
CA ILE A 254 18.89 3.85 -7.23
C ILE A 254 18.65 3.44 -8.70
N TYR A 255 17.40 3.17 -9.11
CA TYR A 255 17.08 2.80 -10.49
C TYR A 255 17.27 3.99 -11.43
N GLN A 256 16.80 5.19 -11.04
CA GLN A 256 17.04 6.39 -11.83
C GLN A 256 18.51 6.84 -11.76
N ALA A 257 19.16 6.72 -10.60
CA ALA A 257 20.59 7.00 -10.49
C ALA A 257 21.40 6.10 -11.43
N LEU A 258 21.03 4.82 -11.57
CA LEU A 258 21.65 3.88 -12.50
C LEU A 258 21.47 4.30 -13.97
N GLU A 259 20.27 4.79 -14.34
CA GLU A 259 20.03 5.33 -15.68
C GLU A 259 20.91 6.56 -15.98
N LYS A 260 21.13 7.45 -14.99
CA LYS A 260 22.01 8.63 -15.12
C LYS A 260 23.48 8.25 -15.42
N VAL A 261 23.90 7.04 -15.04
CA VAL A 261 25.23 6.50 -15.32
C VAL A 261 25.19 5.42 -16.42
N ASN A 262 24.21 5.49 -17.34
CA ASN A 262 24.04 4.60 -18.49
C ASN A 262 23.95 3.10 -18.14
N GLY A 263 23.43 2.76 -16.98
CA GLY A 263 23.23 1.38 -16.55
C GLY A 263 24.47 0.69 -15.98
N VAL A 264 25.59 1.40 -15.81
CA VAL A 264 26.84 0.86 -15.27
C VAL A 264 26.86 1.03 -13.75
N ALA A 265 26.63 -0.05 -13.02
CA ALA A 265 26.52 0.01 -11.55
C ALA A 265 27.80 0.53 -10.88
N GLU A 266 28.98 0.20 -11.46
CA GLU A 266 30.29 0.63 -10.97
C GLU A 266 30.51 2.14 -11.07
N ASP A 267 29.83 2.83 -11.99
CA ASP A 267 29.94 4.28 -12.17
C ASP A 267 29.05 5.07 -11.20
N LEU A 268 28.18 4.38 -10.44
CA LEU A 268 27.38 5.01 -9.39
C LEU A 268 28.29 5.65 -8.32
N ASN A 269 27.86 6.80 -7.83
CA ASN A 269 28.52 7.49 -6.74
C ASN A 269 27.52 8.28 -5.90
N TRP A 270 27.97 8.78 -4.76
CA TRP A 270 27.13 9.52 -3.83
C TRP A 270 26.50 10.77 -4.46
N ASP A 271 27.24 11.52 -5.27
CA ASP A 271 26.73 12.80 -5.81
C ASP A 271 25.56 12.56 -6.77
N VAL A 272 25.68 11.62 -7.68
CA VAL A 272 24.59 11.22 -8.61
C VAL A 272 23.37 10.72 -7.85
N PHE A 273 23.59 9.91 -6.82
CA PHE A 273 22.49 9.41 -5.98
C PHE A 273 21.80 10.52 -5.19
N LYS A 274 22.59 11.40 -4.55
CA LYS A 274 22.09 12.55 -3.79
C LYS A 274 21.24 13.49 -4.66
N GLU A 275 21.72 13.84 -5.84
CA GLU A 275 20.95 14.65 -6.80
C GLU A 275 19.63 13.98 -7.19
N THR A 276 19.66 12.67 -7.42
CA THR A 276 18.46 11.89 -7.77
C THR A 276 17.45 11.86 -6.61
N LEU A 277 17.94 11.71 -5.38
CA LEU A 277 17.12 11.69 -4.19
C LEU A 277 16.39 13.03 -4.00
N ILE A 278 17.12 14.15 -4.13
CA ILE A 278 16.57 15.49 -4.03
C ILE A 278 15.54 15.74 -5.14
N GLU A 279 15.86 15.39 -6.39
CA GLU A 279 14.96 15.52 -7.53
C GLU A 279 13.61 14.83 -7.27
N GLN A 280 13.64 13.59 -6.79
CA GLN A 280 12.42 12.82 -6.51
C GLN A 280 11.64 13.37 -5.31
N ALA A 281 12.34 13.84 -4.28
CA ALA A 281 11.72 14.49 -3.12
C ALA A 281 11.03 15.81 -3.51
N GLU A 282 11.64 16.60 -4.40
CA GLU A 282 11.06 17.84 -4.94
C GLU A 282 9.82 17.59 -5.79
N GLN A 283 9.77 16.46 -6.52
CA GLN A 283 8.60 16.04 -7.28
C GLN A 283 7.43 15.61 -6.38
N GLY A 284 7.70 15.21 -5.15
CA GLY A 284 6.67 14.85 -4.18
C GLY A 284 6.52 13.34 -3.93
N VAL A 285 7.54 12.55 -4.21
CA VAL A 285 7.54 11.12 -3.82
C VAL A 285 7.47 11.00 -2.30
N ASP A 286 6.59 10.14 -1.80
CA ASP A 286 6.23 10.06 -0.37
C ASP A 286 7.13 9.12 0.44
N TYR A 287 7.67 8.09 -0.20
CA TYR A 287 8.62 7.19 0.46
C TYR A 287 9.65 6.61 -0.52
N PHE A 288 10.85 6.37 -0.01
CA PHE A 288 11.96 5.85 -0.80
C PHE A 288 12.44 4.51 -0.29
N THR A 289 12.59 3.55 -1.22
CA THR A 289 13.30 2.31 -0.95
C THR A 289 14.81 2.55 -1.03
N ILE A 290 15.50 2.38 0.09
CA ILE A 290 16.94 2.63 0.23
C ILE A 290 17.65 1.35 0.71
N HIS A 291 18.47 0.73 -0.14
CA HIS A 291 19.19 -0.52 0.13
C HIS A 291 20.50 -0.28 0.91
N ALA A 292 20.42 0.45 2.01
CA ALA A 292 21.59 0.78 2.84
C ALA A 292 22.09 -0.40 3.70
N GLY A 293 21.25 -1.44 3.89
CA GLY A 293 21.59 -2.63 4.67
C GLY A 293 22.49 -3.63 3.96
N VAL A 294 22.69 -3.51 2.65
CA VAL A 294 23.56 -4.39 1.86
C VAL A 294 25.03 -4.04 2.12
N LEU A 295 25.62 -4.67 3.12
CA LEU A 295 27.02 -4.42 3.50
C LEU A 295 27.99 -5.37 2.78
N LEU A 296 29.19 -4.87 2.45
CA LEU A 296 30.22 -5.65 1.76
C LEU A 296 30.48 -7.02 2.45
N ARG A 297 30.48 -7.02 3.81
CA ARG A 297 30.71 -8.24 4.59
C ARG A 297 29.61 -9.29 4.48
N TYR A 298 28.39 -8.92 4.07
CA TYR A 298 27.26 -9.84 3.94
C TYR A 298 27.16 -10.47 2.54
N VAL A 299 27.75 -9.84 1.52
CA VAL A 299 27.70 -10.33 0.13
C VAL A 299 28.22 -11.77 -0.01
N PRO A 300 29.35 -12.16 0.62
CA PRO A 300 29.82 -13.54 0.54
C PRO A 300 28.87 -14.57 1.16
N MET A 301 28.04 -14.19 2.13
CA MET A 301 27.06 -15.09 2.77
C MET A 301 25.99 -15.60 1.81
N THR A 302 25.79 -14.92 0.67
CA THR A 302 24.80 -15.31 -0.34
C THR A 302 25.34 -16.29 -1.39
N ALA A 303 26.64 -16.67 -1.32
CA ALA A 303 27.28 -17.49 -2.34
C ALA A 303 26.73 -18.93 -2.42
N GLU A 304 26.28 -19.48 -1.30
CA GLU A 304 25.73 -20.84 -1.21
C GLU A 304 24.20 -20.89 -1.47
N ARG A 305 23.54 -19.73 -1.71
CA ARG A 305 22.12 -19.67 -1.98
C ARG A 305 21.77 -20.29 -3.34
N VAL A 306 20.56 -20.86 -3.42
CA VAL A 306 20.00 -21.36 -4.68
C VAL A 306 19.79 -20.23 -5.68
N THR A 307 19.38 -19.05 -5.19
CA THR A 307 19.03 -17.89 -6.05
C THR A 307 19.96 -16.69 -5.89
N GLY A 308 20.97 -16.75 -5.01
CA GLY A 308 21.91 -15.65 -4.77
C GLY A 308 21.23 -14.37 -4.27
N ILE A 309 21.45 -13.22 -4.94
CA ILE A 309 20.85 -11.92 -4.62
C ILE A 309 19.83 -11.58 -5.71
N VAL A 310 18.54 -11.70 -5.39
CA VAL A 310 17.43 -11.48 -6.36
C VAL A 310 16.91 -10.03 -6.34
N SER A 311 17.13 -9.28 -5.27
CA SER A 311 16.76 -7.87 -5.23
C SER A 311 17.58 -7.08 -6.25
N ARG A 312 16.91 -6.34 -7.15
CA ARG A 312 17.58 -5.51 -8.15
C ARG A 312 18.45 -4.43 -7.49
N GLY A 313 17.92 -3.72 -6.49
CA GLY A 313 18.69 -2.73 -5.76
C GLY A 313 19.81 -3.35 -4.93
N GLY A 314 19.55 -4.51 -4.30
CA GLY A 314 20.55 -5.29 -3.58
C GLY A 314 21.70 -5.74 -4.47
N SER A 315 21.41 -6.28 -5.65
CA SER A 315 22.43 -6.73 -6.61
C SER A 315 23.26 -5.58 -7.18
N ILE A 316 22.66 -4.42 -7.45
CA ILE A 316 23.37 -3.20 -7.86
C ILE A 316 24.38 -2.79 -6.79
N MET A 317 23.97 -2.71 -5.53
CA MET A 317 24.85 -2.32 -4.43
C MET A 317 25.91 -3.37 -4.11
N ALA A 318 25.57 -4.65 -4.14
CA ALA A 318 26.54 -5.73 -3.96
C ALA A 318 27.64 -5.69 -5.06
N LYS A 319 27.24 -5.50 -6.32
CA LYS A 319 28.17 -5.34 -7.44
C LYS A 319 29.08 -4.13 -7.25
N TRP A 320 28.51 -2.99 -6.84
CA TRP A 320 29.28 -1.78 -6.54
C TRP A 320 30.32 -2.01 -5.44
N CYS A 321 29.90 -2.61 -4.31
CA CYS A 321 30.79 -2.90 -3.20
C CYS A 321 31.96 -3.81 -3.59
N LEU A 322 31.67 -4.86 -4.38
CA LEU A 322 32.71 -5.79 -4.85
C LEU A 322 33.67 -5.12 -5.83
N ALA A 323 33.17 -4.33 -6.79
CA ALA A 323 33.99 -3.65 -7.81
C ALA A 323 34.95 -2.64 -7.19
N HIS A 324 34.50 -1.91 -6.16
CA HIS A 324 35.30 -0.86 -5.53
C HIS A 324 36.06 -1.33 -4.28
N HIS A 325 35.81 -2.55 -3.78
CA HIS A 325 36.30 -3.03 -2.48
C HIS A 325 36.03 -2.02 -1.34
N LYS A 326 34.84 -1.40 -1.38
CA LYS A 326 34.38 -0.38 -0.41
C LYS A 326 33.02 -0.73 0.13
N GLU A 327 32.71 -0.19 1.32
CA GLU A 327 31.40 -0.31 1.90
C GLU A 327 30.38 0.49 1.12
N ASN A 328 29.13 0.01 1.13
CA ASN A 328 27.96 0.61 0.50
C ASN A 328 27.88 2.11 0.78
N PHE A 329 27.93 2.93 -0.26
CA PHE A 329 27.86 4.39 -0.09
C PHE A 329 26.52 4.89 0.45
N LEU A 330 25.44 4.13 0.33
CA LEU A 330 24.15 4.46 0.95
C LEU A 330 24.23 4.30 2.48
N TYR A 331 24.97 3.31 2.95
CA TYR A 331 25.24 3.11 4.38
C TYR A 331 26.17 4.19 4.93
N THR A 332 27.28 4.47 4.24
CA THR A 332 28.27 5.44 4.74
C THR A 332 27.81 6.90 4.70
N ASN A 333 26.78 7.21 3.89
CA ASN A 333 26.15 8.54 3.80
C ASN A 333 24.73 8.57 4.38
N PHE A 334 24.37 7.62 5.24
CA PHE A 334 22.98 7.44 5.68
C PHE A 334 22.44 8.68 6.42
N GLU A 335 23.26 9.34 7.25
CA GLU A 335 22.87 10.57 7.94
C GLU A 335 22.57 11.72 6.98
N GLU A 336 23.31 11.84 5.87
CA GLU A 336 23.01 12.84 4.84
C GLU A 336 21.69 12.53 4.12
N ILE A 337 21.39 11.24 3.89
CA ILE A 337 20.10 10.81 3.37
C ILE A 337 18.99 11.21 4.35
N CYS A 338 19.17 10.96 5.66
CA CYS A 338 18.20 11.36 6.69
C CYS A 338 17.89 12.87 6.67
N LYS A 339 18.91 13.72 6.50
CA LYS A 339 18.72 15.17 6.41
C LYS A 339 17.85 15.56 5.21
N ILE A 340 18.11 14.96 4.05
CA ILE A 340 17.30 15.20 2.84
C ILE A 340 15.87 14.72 3.06
N MET A 341 15.67 13.51 3.58
CA MET A 341 14.36 12.93 3.84
C MET A 341 13.53 13.79 4.79
N ARG A 342 14.17 14.29 5.86
CA ARG A 342 13.54 15.18 6.84
C ARG A 342 13.04 16.48 6.20
N ASP A 343 13.84 17.11 5.33
CA ASP A 343 13.51 18.40 4.74
C ASP A 343 12.24 18.37 3.88
N TYR A 344 11.86 17.18 3.37
CA TYR A 344 10.68 16.96 2.54
C TYR A 344 9.59 16.12 3.23
N ASP A 345 9.80 15.67 4.48
CA ASP A 345 8.92 14.74 5.21
C ASP A 345 8.67 13.43 4.43
N VAL A 346 9.75 12.89 3.84
CA VAL A 346 9.72 11.62 3.10
C VAL A 346 9.99 10.46 4.06
N THR A 347 9.26 9.37 3.90
CA THR A 347 9.40 8.16 4.72
C THR A 347 10.44 7.21 4.13
N PHE A 348 11.28 6.58 4.97
CA PHE A 348 12.11 5.45 4.55
C PHE A 348 11.27 4.19 4.36
N SER A 349 11.53 3.48 3.25
CA SER A 349 11.35 2.05 3.10
C SER A 349 12.74 1.44 3.07
N LEU A 350 13.27 0.96 4.21
CA LEU A 350 14.61 0.39 4.25
C LEU A 350 14.60 -0.96 3.53
N GLY A 351 15.26 -0.98 2.37
CA GLY A 351 15.18 -2.09 1.42
C GLY A 351 15.91 -3.35 1.89
N ASP A 352 15.28 -4.49 1.72
CA ASP A 352 15.81 -5.83 1.98
C ASP A 352 16.60 -6.37 0.77
N GLY A 353 17.75 -5.78 0.50
CA GLY A 353 18.57 -6.12 -0.66
C GLY A 353 19.08 -7.57 -0.67
N LEU A 354 19.15 -8.21 0.49
CA LEU A 354 19.57 -9.61 0.67
C LEU A 354 18.39 -10.54 0.99
N ARG A 355 17.15 -10.15 0.63
CA ARG A 355 15.98 -11.04 0.78
C ARG A 355 16.15 -12.34 0.00
N PRO A 356 15.60 -13.47 0.49
CA PRO A 356 15.64 -14.75 -0.23
C PRO A 356 14.79 -14.68 -1.52
N GLY A 357 15.26 -15.34 -2.58
CA GLY A 357 14.56 -15.50 -3.85
C GLY A 357 13.98 -16.90 -4.05
N SER A 358 14.11 -17.77 -3.07
CA SER A 358 13.52 -19.09 -3.02
C SER A 358 13.22 -19.48 -1.57
N ILE A 359 12.31 -20.43 -1.37
CA ILE A 359 12.02 -20.94 -0.02
C ILE A 359 13.21 -21.65 0.62
N ALA A 360 14.16 -22.15 -0.19
CA ALA A 360 15.39 -22.79 0.29
C ALA A 360 16.34 -21.80 1.01
N ASP A 361 16.33 -20.54 0.56
CA ASP A 361 17.20 -19.49 1.08
C ASP A 361 16.56 -18.69 2.24
N ALA A 362 15.32 -19.01 2.60
CA ALA A 362 14.54 -18.27 3.60
C ALA A 362 15.17 -18.33 5.01
N ASN A 363 15.18 -17.21 5.71
CA ASN A 363 15.69 -17.06 7.08
C ASN A 363 17.17 -17.41 7.23
N ASP A 364 17.97 -17.23 6.20
CA ASP A 364 19.40 -17.48 6.28
C ASP A 364 20.16 -16.35 7.00
N GLU A 365 21.45 -16.57 7.22
CA GLU A 365 22.33 -15.64 7.94
C GLU A 365 22.46 -14.29 7.21
N ALA A 366 22.49 -14.29 5.87
CA ALA A 366 22.58 -13.07 5.07
C ALA A 366 21.34 -12.18 5.26
N GLN A 367 20.15 -12.77 5.16
CA GLN A 367 18.88 -12.05 5.36
C GLN A 367 18.81 -11.44 6.76
N PHE A 368 19.09 -12.22 7.81
CA PHE A 368 18.95 -11.74 9.18
C PHE A 368 20.07 -10.78 9.61
N SER A 369 21.26 -10.89 9.02
CA SER A 369 22.33 -9.90 9.23
C SER A 369 21.98 -8.54 8.64
N GLU A 370 21.37 -8.52 7.43
CA GLU A 370 20.83 -7.29 6.86
C GLU A 370 19.72 -6.73 7.75
N LEU A 371 18.76 -7.55 8.19
CA LEU A 371 17.64 -7.11 9.05
C LEU A 371 18.14 -6.40 10.32
N LYS A 372 19.18 -6.91 10.98
CA LYS A 372 19.79 -6.25 12.14
C LYS A 372 20.37 -4.89 11.78
N THR A 373 21.05 -4.79 10.65
CA THR A 373 21.55 -3.49 10.15
C THR A 373 20.40 -2.52 9.85
N LEU A 374 19.29 -3.00 9.29
CA LEU A 374 18.11 -2.15 9.08
C LEU A 374 17.53 -1.63 10.40
N GLY A 375 17.58 -2.44 11.47
CA GLY A 375 17.24 -2.01 12.83
C GLY A 375 18.17 -0.91 13.37
N GLU A 376 19.49 -1.02 13.15
CA GLU A 376 20.46 0.03 13.52
C GLU A 376 20.18 1.33 12.76
N LEU A 377 19.95 1.24 11.45
CA LEU A 377 19.62 2.40 10.60
C LEU A 377 18.29 3.05 10.98
N THR A 378 17.33 2.26 11.45
CA THR A 378 16.04 2.78 11.93
C THR A 378 16.21 3.73 13.10
N LYS A 379 17.08 3.42 14.09
CA LYS A 379 17.38 4.34 15.19
C LYS A 379 18.00 5.63 14.71
N ILE A 380 18.98 5.54 13.80
CA ILE A 380 19.60 6.73 13.22
C ILE A 380 18.54 7.61 12.53
N ALA A 381 17.66 7.01 11.72
CA ALA A 381 16.59 7.77 11.07
C ALA A 381 15.64 8.45 12.07
N TRP A 382 15.28 7.77 13.14
CA TRP A 382 14.43 8.34 14.21
C TRP A 382 15.10 9.47 14.99
N ASP A 383 16.44 9.45 15.14
CA ASP A 383 17.20 10.56 15.73
C ASP A 383 17.17 11.82 14.84
N TYR A 384 16.96 11.65 13.54
CA TYR A 384 16.73 12.73 12.57
C TYR A 384 15.25 13.07 12.37
N ASP A 385 14.34 12.50 13.15
CA ASP A 385 12.88 12.63 13.01
C ASP A 385 12.32 12.17 11.65
N VAL A 386 12.93 11.16 11.06
CA VAL A 386 12.48 10.55 9.80
C VAL A 386 11.72 9.27 10.06
N GLN A 387 10.49 9.20 9.57
CA GLN A 387 9.65 8.02 9.64
C GLN A 387 10.27 6.87 8.83
N THR A 388 10.18 5.64 9.36
CA THR A 388 10.85 4.49 8.77
C THR A 388 9.96 3.25 8.81
N MET A 389 9.84 2.56 7.68
CA MET A 389 9.34 1.19 7.57
C MET A 389 10.43 0.29 6.99
N ILE A 390 10.31 -1.02 7.23
CA ILE A 390 11.30 -2.03 6.89
C ILE A 390 10.73 -2.93 5.80
N GLU A 391 11.47 -3.14 4.70
CA GLU A 391 11.11 -4.15 3.71
C GLU A 391 11.45 -5.56 4.19
N GLY A 392 10.71 -6.53 3.72
CA GLY A 392 10.84 -7.92 4.13
C GLY A 392 10.63 -8.94 3.01
N PRO A 393 10.86 -10.23 3.31
CA PRO A 393 11.13 -11.27 2.33
C PRO A 393 9.96 -11.55 1.39
N GLY A 394 10.32 -12.03 0.18
CA GLY A 394 9.39 -12.47 -0.84
C GLY A 394 9.15 -13.99 -0.90
N HIS A 395 10.01 -14.81 -0.32
CA HIS A 395 9.93 -16.28 -0.35
C HIS A 395 10.20 -16.85 1.04
N VAL A 396 9.15 -17.30 1.74
CA VAL A 396 9.27 -17.91 3.08
C VAL A 396 8.25 -19.04 3.21
N PRO A 397 8.67 -20.27 3.46
CA PRO A 397 7.74 -21.36 3.70
C PRO A 397 6.94 -21.13 5.00
N MET A 398 5.71 -21.62 5.05
CA MET A 398 4.72 -21.27 6.09
C MET A 398 5.26 -21.35 7.52
N GLN A 399 6.03 -22.40 7.84
CA GLN A 399 6.55 -22.65 9.20
C GLN A 399 7.59 -21.62 9.68
N LEU A 400 8.21 -20.87 8.76
CA LEU A 400 9.25 -19.86 9.08
C LEU A 400 8.71 -18.43 9.11
N ILE A 401 7.47 -18.19 8.67
CA ILE A 401 6.88 -16.83 8.57
C ILE A 401 6.81 -16.16 9.95
N LYS A 402 6.38 -16.92 10.99
CA LYS A 402 6.26 -16.34 12.32
C LYS A 402 7.60 -15.93 12.91
N GLU A 403 8.62 -16.77 12.77
CA GLU A 403 9.99 -16.46 13.20
C GLU A 403 10.53 -15.20 12.52
N ASN A 404 10.29 -15.05 11.21
CA ASN A 404 10.68 -13.88 10.44
C ASN A 404 10.03 -12.60 10.99
N MET A 405 8.72 -12.64 11.26
CA MET A 405 7.99 -11.51 11.82
C MET A 405 8.44 -11.17 13.25
N ASP A 406 8.59 -12.18 14.11
CA ASP A 406 9.01 -11.97 15.50
C ASP A 406 10.41 -11.32 15.57
N LEU A 407 11.33 -11.77 14.71
CA LEU A 407 12.69 -11.20 14.66
C LEU A 407 12.67 -9.76 14.16
N GLN A 408 11.84 -9.44 13.15
CA GLN A 408 11.70 -8.07 12.67
C GLN A 408 11.17 -7.13 13.77
N LEU A 409 10.13 -7.54 14.47
CA LEU A 409 9.56 -6.75 15.58
C LEU A 409 10.62 -6.46 16.66
N GLN A 410 11.46 -7.45 16.96
CA GLN A 410 12.53 -7.32 17.96
C GLN A 410 13.67 -6.43 17.47
N GLU A 411 14.25 -6.73 16.30
CA GLU A 411 15.46 -6.07 15.80
C GLU A 411 15.18 -4.65 15.29
N CYS A 412 13.96 -4.41 14.79
CA CYS A 412 13.56 -3.11 14.23
C CYS A 412 12.57 -2.32 15.12
N TYR A 413 12.47 -2.67 16.42
CA TYR A 413 11.74 -1.89 17.44
C TYR A 413 10.27 -1.65 17.10
N GLU A 414 9.61 -2.62 16.51
CA GLU A 414 8.21 -2.55 16.02
C GLU A 414 7.98 -1.52 14.90
N ALA A 415 9.01 -1.01 14.23
CA ALA A 415 8.85 -0.25 12.99
C ALA A 415 8.00 -1.04 11.99
N PRO A 416 7.13 -0.40 11.20
CA PRO A 416 6.23 -1.12 10.31
C PRO A 416 6.97 -2.06 9.35
N PHE A 417 6.52 -3.31 9.23
CA PHE A 417 7.06 -4.26 8.28
C PHE A 417 6.27 -4.20 6.98
N TYR A 418 6.97 -4.19 5.85
CA TYR A 418 6.46 -4.15 4.50
C TYR A 418 7.03 -5.32 3.70
N THR A 419 6.23 -6.36 3.42
CA THR A 419 6.73 -7.61 2.83
C THR A 419 6.24 -7.81 1.41
N LEU A 420 7.08 -8.45 0.58
CA LEU A 420 6.73 -8.93 -0.75
C LEU A 420 6.13 -10.33 -0.63
N GLY A 421 4.86 -10.44 -0.32
CA GLY A 421 4.22 -11.71 -0.04
C GLY A 421 4.22 -12.03 1.44
N PRO A 422 4.86 -13.11 1.90
CA PRO A 422 5.78 -13.98 1.14
C PRO A 422 5.10 -15.14 0.37
N LEU A 423 5.73 -15.55 -0.73
CA LEU A 423 5.39 -16.78 -1.43
C LEU A 423 5.75 -17.98 -0.54
N THR A 424 4.78 -18.88 -0.33
CA THR A 424 4.95 -20.05 0.56
C THR A 424 5.51 -21.29 -0.14
N THR A 425 5.60 -21.24 -1.46
CA THR A 425 6.15 -22.28 -2.34
C THR A 425 6.55 -21.69 -3.68
N ASP A 426 7.52 -22.31 -4.36
CA ASP A 426 8.09 -21.84 -5.63
C ASP A 426 7.55 -22.62 -6.85
N ILE A 427 6.64 -23.58 -6.67
CA ILE A 427 6.24 -24.53 -7.73
C ILE A 427 5.14 -24.02 -8.67
N ALA A 428 4.64 -22.82 -8.50
CA ALA A 428 3.43 -22.37 -9.16
C ALA A 428 3.61 -21.07 -9.99
N PRO A 429 4.55 -21.02 -10.94
CA PRO A 429 4.68 -19.84 -11.83
C PRO A 429 3.36 -19.60 -12.58
N GLY A 430 2.94 -18.34 -12.65
CA GLY A 430 1.61 -17.95 -13.17
C GLY A 430 0.51 -17.92 -12.11
N TYR A 431 0.76 -18.48 -10.91
CA TYR A 431 -0.12 -18.45 -9.74
C TYR A 431 0.56 -17.81 -8.52
N ASP A 432 1.61 -17.03 -8.74
CA ASP A 432 2.41 -16.40 -7.69
C ASP A 432 1.57 -15.51 -6.76
N HIS A 433 0.53 -14.86 -7.28
CA HIS A 433 -0.45 -14.08 -6.50
C HIS A 433 -1.23 -14.94 -5.50
N ILE A 434 -1.44 -16.22 -5.78
CA ILE A 434 -2.13 -17.16 -4.86
C ILE A 434 -1.15 -17.65 -3.80
N THR A 435 0.03 -18.14 -4.21
CA THR A 435 1.03 -18.68 -3.26
C THR A 435 1.51 -17.62 -2.29
N SER A 436 1.65 -16.38 -2.75
CA SER A 436 2.03 -15.24 -1.92
C SER A 436 0.89 -14.73 -1.05
N ALA A 437 -0.37 -14.77 -1.50
CA ALA A 437 -1.51 -14.36 -0.67
C ALA A 437 -1.67 -15.25 0.57
N ILE A 438 -1.29 -16.53 0.50
CA ILE A 438 -1.28 -17.45 1.66
C ILE A 438 -0.30 -16.88 2.73
N GLY A 439 0.93 -16.61 2.35
CA GLY A 439 1.94 -16.08 3.27
C GLY A 439 1.63 -14.66 3.71
N ALA A 440 1.09 -13.83 2.82
CA ALA A 440 0.66 -12.47 3.13
C ALA A 440 -0.43 -12.43 4.21
N ALA A 441 -1.41 -13.34 4.15
CA ALA A 441 -2.43 -13.45 5.19
C ALA A 441 -1.81 -13.85 6.54
N MET A 442 -0.86 -14.78 6.54
CA MET A 442 -0.17 -15.22 7.76
C MET A 442 0.70 -14.12 8.37
N ILE A 443 1.57 -13.50 7.57
CA ILE A 443 2.49 -12.47 8.08
C ILE A 443 1.73 -11.22 8.51
N GLY A 444 0.65 -10.86 7.79
CA GLY A 444 -0.26 -9.78 8.16
C GLY A 444 -0.95 -10.04 9.50
N TRP A 445 -1.39 -11.27 9.74
CA TRP A 445 -1.93 -11.69 11.05
C TRP A 445 -0.89 -11.57 12.16
N TYR A 446 0.36 -11.96 11.92
CA TYR A 446 1.44 -11.90 12.90
C TYR A 446 1.95 -10.48 13.18
N GLY A 447 1.63 -9.49 12.33
CA GLY A 447 1.95 -8.09 12.62
C GLY A 447 2.51 -7.27 11.46
N CYS A 448 2.65 -7.82 10.26
CA CYS A 448 3.04 -7.05 9.09
C CYS A 448 2.02 -5.94 8.81
N ALA A 449 2.51 -4.74 8.55
CA ALA A 449 1.69 -3.54 8.41
C ALA A 449 1.26 -3.25 6.96
N MET A 450 2.10 -3.61 5.99
CA MET A 450 1.84 -3.41 4.58
C MET A 450 2.34 -4.60 3.76
N LEU A 451 1.57 -4.98 2.77
CA LEU A 451 1.83 -6.08 1.86
C LEU A 451 2.09 -5.52 0.45
N CYS A 452 3.25 -5.83 -0.12
CA CYS A 452 3.50 -5.61 -1.53
C CYS A 452 2.78 -6.68 -2.34
N TYR A 453 1.90 -6.29 -3.22
CA TYR A 453 1.17 -7.26 -4.03
C TYR A 453 2.10 -8.01 -4.99
N VAL A 454 1.69 -9.21 -5.34
CA VAL A 454 2.32 -10.04 -6.36
C VAL A 454 1.27 -10.34 -7.43
N THR A 455 1.65 -10.23 -8.69
CA THR A 455 0.78 -10.52 -9.83
C THR A 455 0.99 -11.94 -10.35
N PRO A 456 0.08 -12.48 -11.17
CA PRO A 456 0.30 -13.77 -11.84
C PRO A 456 1.59 -13.83 -12.66
N LYS A 457 2.13 -12.67 -13.06
CA LYS A 457 3.32 -12.55 -13.91
C LYS A 457 4.62 -12.23 -13.17
N GLU A 458 4.66 -12.33 -11.84
CA GLU A 458 5.82 -11.90 -11.03
C GLU A 458 7.16 -12.41 -11.55
N HIS A 459 7.24 -13.68 -11.90
CA HIS A 459 8.47 -14.29 -12.43
C HIS A 459 8.47 -14.48 -13.95
N LEU A 460 7.44 -14.01 -14.67
CA LEU A 460 7.24 -14.31 -16.09
C LEU A 460 7.25 -13.10 -17.00
N GLY A 461 6.94 -11.91 -16.51
CA GLY A 461 6.91 -10.71 -17.35
C GLY A 461 6.20 -9.51 -16.72
N LEU A 462 6.02 -8.44 -17.49
CA LEU A 462 5.34 -7.23 -17.01
C LEU A 462 3.82 -7.44 -16.93
N PRO A 463 3.19 -7.02 -15.81
CA PRO A 463 1.76 -7.16 -15.65
C PRO A 463 0.99 -6.15 -16.52
N ASN A 464 -0.10 -6.61 -17.09
CA ASN A 464 -1.12 -5.75 -17.69
C ASN A 464 -2.16 -5.33 -16.63
N LYS A 465 -3.17 -4.57 -17.04
CA LYS A 465 -4.22 -4.05 -16.15
C LYS A 465 -4.99 -5.16 -15.42
N GLU A 466 -5.32 -6.25 -16.11
CA GLU A 466 -6.04 -7.38 -15.49
C GLU A 466 -5.15 -8.15 -14.50
N ASP A 467 -3.86 -8.32 -14.80
CA ASP A 467 -2.90 -8.93 -13.87
C ASP A 467 -2.77 -8.09 -12.59
N VAL A 468 -2.78 -6.75 -12.71
CA VAL A 468 -2.79 -5.82 -11.57
C VAL A 468 -4.05 -6.03 -10.71
N LYS A 469 -5.22 -6.16 -11.34
CA LYS A 469 -6.48 -6.43 -10.63
C LYS A 469 -6.43 -7.78 -9.91
N GLU A 470 -5.99 -8.85 -10.59
CA GLU A 470 -5.90 -10.18 -9.98
C GLU A 470 -4.97 -10.19 -8.75
N GLY A 471 -3.79 -9.57 -8.86
CA GLY A 471 -2.86 -9.42 -7.75
C GLY A 471 -3.47 -8.63 -6.58
N LEU A 472 -4.11 -7.48 -6.87
CA LEU A 472 -4.76 -6.68 -5.84
C LEU A 472 -5.90 -7.43 -5.16
N MET A 473 -6.72 -8.18 -5.90
CA MET A 473 -7.80 -8.97 -5.30
C MET A 473 -7.25 -10.04 -4.36
N ALA A 474 -6.22 -10.77 -4.77
CA ALA A 474 -5.57 -11.76 -3.91
C ALA A 474 -5.05 -11.13 -2.61
N TYR A 475 -4.41 -9.98 -2.70
CA TYR A 475 -3.83 -9.29 -1.54
C TYR A 475 -4.85 -8.56 -0.67
N LYS A 476 -5.93 -8.02 -1.23
CA LYS A 476 -7.04 -7.48 -0.41
C LYS A 476 -7.77 -8.57 0.34
N ILE A 477 -7.86 -9.79 -0.22
CA ILE A 477 -8.38 -10.97 0.49
C ILE A 477 -7.43 -11.35 1.62
N ALA A 478 -6.12 -11.43 1.35
CA ALA A 478 -5.10 -11.75 2.35
C ALA A 478 -5.07 -10.75 3.51
N ALA A 479 -5.06 -9.44 3.20
CA ALA A 479 -5.09 -8.37 4.18
C ALA A 479 -6.36 -8.42 5.03
N HIS A 480 -7.52 -8.63 4.42
CA HIS A 480 -8.80 -8.74 5.13
C HIS A 480 -8.84 -9.97 6.05
N ALA A 481 -8.32 -11.12 5.59
CA ALA A 481 -8.21 -12.33 6.41
C ALA A 481 -7.27 -12.11 7.62
N GLY A 482 -6.14 -11.41 7.42
CA GLY A 482 -5.25 -11.01 8.50
C GLY A 482 -5.91 -10.05 9.49
N ASP A 483 -6.66 -9.05 8.99
CA ASP A 483 -7.42 -8.10 9.83
C ASP A 483 -8.51 -8.79 10.68
N LEU A 484 -9.20 -9.79 10.10
CA LEU A 484 -10.14 -10.65 10.84
C LEU A 484 -9.42 -11.45 11.92
N ALA A 485 -8.32 -12.11 11.56
CA ALA A 485 -7.57 -12.99 12.44
C ALA A 485 -6.97 -12.24 13.64
N LYS A 486 -6.47 -11.01 13.45
CA LYS A 486 -5.97 -10.17 14.56
C LYS A 486 -7.08 -9.52 15.39
N GLY A 487 -8.34 -9.61 14.96
CA GLY A 487 -9.49 -9.10 15.70
C GLY A 487 -9.79 -7.62 15.46
N LEU A 488 -9.49 -7.08 14.27
CA LEU A 488 -9.83 -5.70 13.93
C LEU A 488 -11.36 -5.51 13.89
N PRO A 489 -11.95 -4.60 14.71
CA PRO A 489 -13.41 -4.51 14.86
C PRO A 489 -14.18 -4.27 13.56
N SER A 490 -13.63 -3.49 12.62
CA SER A 490 -14.28 -3.14 11.35
C SER A 490 -14.32 -4.28 10.34
N ALA A 491 -13.43 -5.28 10.44
CA ALA A 491 -13.30 -6.35 9.46
C ALA A 491 -14.53 -7.26 9.47
N GLN A 492 -14.91 -7.81 10.63
CA GLN A 492 -16.00 -8.78 10.73
C GLN A 492 -17.38 -8.19 10.39
N ILE A 493 -17.59 -6.90 10.57
CA ILE A 493 -18.86 -6.23 10.26
C ILE A 493 -19.25 -6.44 8.79
N ARG A 494 -18.29 -6.30 7.87
CA ARG A 494 -18.50 -6.50 6.44
C ARG A 494 -18.84 -7.95 6.10
N ASP A 495 -18.11 -8.90 6.68
CA ASP A 495 -18.36 -10.35 6.50
C ASP A 495 -19.73 -10.76 7.00
N ASN A 496 -20.14 -10.30 8.18
CA ASN A 496 -21.45 -10.57 8.74
C ASN A 496 -22.57 -10.01 7.85
N ALA A 497 -22.43 -8.78 7.36
CA ALA A 497 -23.42 -8.16 6.46
C ALA A 497 -23.54 -8.91 5.13
N LEU A 498 -22.41 -9.34 4.54
CA LEU A 498 -22.39 -10.12 3.31
C LEU A 498 -23.00 -11.51 3.54
N SER A 499 -22.68 -12.16 4.65
CA SER A 499 -23.24 -13.47 5.00
C SER A 499 -24.76 -13.41 5.24
N ALA A 500 -25.25 -12.36 5.88
CA ALA A 500 -26.69 -12.12 6.04
C ALA A 500 -27.37 -11.87 4.69
N ALA A 501 -26.76 -11.08 3.82
CA ALA A 501 -27.26 -10.84 2.46
C ALA A 501 -27.33 -12.16 1.66
N ARG A 502 -26.33 -13.03 1.79
CA ARG A 502 -26.28 -14.35 1.16
C ARG A 502 -27.38 -15.28 1.69
N PHE A 503 -27.59 -15.30 2.99
CA PHE A 503 -28.63 -16.11 3.62
C PHE A 503 -30.04 -15.68 3.19
N ASP A 504 -30.27 -14.36 3.04
CA ASP A 504 -31.54 -13.78 2.62
C ASP A 504 -31.73 -13.74 1.08
N PHE A 505 -30.79 -14.29 0.31
CA PHE A 505 -30.78 -14.25 -1.17
C PHE A 505 -30.84 -12.81 -1.74
N ARG A 506 -30.30 -11.84 -1.01
CA ARG A 506 -30.17 -10.44 -1.46
C ARG A 506 -28.93 -10.29 -2.34
N TRP A 507 -29.04 -10.77 -3.59
CA TRP A 507 -27.91 -10.93 -4.52
C TRP A 507 -27.18 -9.62 -4.80
N GLU A 508 -27.90 -8.55 -5.10
CA GLU A 508 -27.29 -7.24 -5.35
C GLU A 508 -26.49 -6.74 -4.13
N ASP A 509 -26.98 -7.01 -2.91
CA ASP A 509 -26.24 -6.66 -1.68
C ASP A 509 -24.96 -7.50 -1.55
N GLN A 510 -25.02 -8.81 -1.88
CA GLN A 510 -23.82 -9.66 -1.88
C GLN A 510 -22.76 -9.11 -2.83
N PHE A 511 -23.16 -8.72 -4.07
CA PHE A 511 -22.23 -8.18 -5.05
C PHE A 511 -21.64 -6.86 -4.55
N ASN A 512 -22.46 -5.93 -4.07
CA ASN A 512 -22.06 -4.61 -3.64
C ASN A 512 -21.19 -4.61 -2.37
N LEU A 513 -21.36 -5.60 -1.49
CA LEU A 513 -20.53 -5.82 -0.31
C LEU A 513 -19.23 -6.57 -0.64
N GLY A 514 -19.16 -7.27 -1.77
CA GLY A 514 -17.99 -8.01 -2.24
C GLY A 514 -16.82 -7.09 -2.61
N LEU A 515 -15.62 -7.66 -2.69
CA LEU A 515 -14.42 -6.94 -3.13
C LEU A 515 -14.46 -6.63 -4.63
N ASP A 516 -14.99 -7.58 -5.44
CA ASP A 516 -15.18 -7.43 -6.89
C ASP A 516 -16.66 -7.68 -7.26
N PRO A 517 -17.49 -6.64 -7.20
CA PRO A 517 -18.91 -6.75 -7.53
C PRO A 517 -19.17 -7.18 -8.97
N GLU A 518 -18.33 -6.74 -9.92
CA GLU A 518 -18.50 -7.01 -11.34
C GLU A 518 -18.30 -8.49 -11.65
N ARG A 519 -17.21 -9.08 -11.12
CA ARG A 519 -16.91 -10.51 -11.27
C ARG A 519 -17.97 -11.40 -10.58
N ALA A 520 -18.36 -11.04 -9.36
CA ALA A 520 -19.38 -11.75 -8.63
C ALA A 520 -20.72 -11.80 -9.39
N LYS A 521 -21.12 -10.67 -9.98
CA LYS A 521 -22.33 -10.58 -10.77
C LYS A 521 -22.23 -11.41 -12.05
N SER A 522 -21.11 -11.35 -12.80
CA SER A 522 -20.95 -12.12 -14.04
C SER A 522 -21.08 -13.62 -13.79
N TYR A 523 -20.48 -14.15 -12.73
CA TYR A 523 -20.59 -15.58 -12.40
C TYR A 523 -22.01 -16.00 -11.98
N HIS A 524 -22.75 -15.09 -11.38
CA HIS A 524 -24.13 -15.37 -11.04
C HIS A 524 -25.04 -15.35 -12.29
N ASP A 525 -24.85 -14.37 -13.20
CA ASP A 525 -25.67 -14.22 -14.39
C ASP A 525 -25.47 -15.37 -15.39
N GLU A 526 -24.26 -15.99 -15.45
CA GLU A 526 -23.96 -17.14 -16.30
C GLU A 526 -24.69 -18.43 -15.88
N THR A 527 -25.11 -18.54 -14.62
CA THR A 527 -25.60 -19.79 -14.06
C THR A 527 -27.12 -19.85 -13.91
N LEU A 528 -27.87 -18.77 -14.19
CA LEU A 528 -29.32 -18.74 -13.98
C LEU A 528 -30.10 -19.34 -15.16
N PRO A 529 -30.67 -20.56 -15.04
CA PRO A 529 -31.89 -20.91 -15.75
C PRO A 529 -33.02 -20.06 -15.16
N LYS A 530 -33.80 -19.40 -16.02
CA LYS A 530 -34.83 -18.42 -15.63
C LYS A 530 -35.89 -18.92 -14.65
N ASP A 531 -35.91 -20.21 -14.29
CA ASP A 531 -37.00 -20.86 -13.54
C ASP A 531 -36.57 -21.83 -12.43
N CYS A 532 -35.34 -21.82 -11.93
CA CYS A 532 -34.91 -22.80 -10.92
C CYS A 532 -34.28 -22.21 -9.67
N LEU A 533 -35.03 -22.17 -8.57
CA LEU A 533 -34.58 -21.74 -7.22
C LEU A 533 -33.45 -22.64 -6.64
N LEU A 534 -33.26 -23.85 -7.17
CA LEU A 534 -32.23 -24.79 -6.70
C LEU A 534 -30.78 -24.37 -7.03
N TYR A 535 -30.60 -23.52 -8.05
CA TYR A 535 -29.28 -23.04 -8.46
C TYR A 535 -28.86 -21.71 -7.83
N THR A 536 -29.71 -21.12 -6.99
CA THR A 536 -29.44 -19.85 -6.31
C THR A 536 -28.81 -20.05 -4.93
N SER A 537 -28.66 -21.30 -4.47
CA SER A 537 -27.94 -21.61 -3.22
C SER A 537 -26.43 -21.58 -3.43
N PRO A 538 -25.65 -20.97 -2.52
CA PRO A 538 -24.20 -20.93 -2.56
C PRO A 538 -23.53 -22.29 -2.39
N SER A 539 -24.29 -23.32 -2.00
CA SER A 539 -23.84 -24.70 -1.94
C SER A 539 -24.98 -25.66 -2.31
N PRO A 540 -24.72 -26.74 -3.10
CA PRO A 540 -25.71 -27.78 -3.35
C PRO A 540 -26.23 -28.44 -2.06
N ARG A 541 -25.54 -28.29 -0.93
CA ARG A 541 -25.94 -28.81 0.40
C ARG A 541 -26.87 -27.84 1.14
N ASP A 542 -26.85 -26.56 0.82
CA ASP A 542 -27.65 -25.54 1.49
C ASP A 542 -29.04 -25.37 0.87
N GLY A 543 -29.29 -25.95 -0.32
CA GLY A 543 -30.57 -25.95 -1.01
C GLY A 543 -31.61 -26.94 -0.49
N CYS A 544 -31.30 -27.70 0.58
CA CYS A 544 -32.16 -28.68 1.19
C CYS A 544 -32.66 -28.32 2.60
N ARG A 545 -32.80 -27.00 2.88
CA ARG A 545 -33.45 -26.56 4.13
C ARG A 545 -34.74 -25.84 3.85
#